data_400babcf18b6574f64f946f0cfc39a0d
#
_entry.id   400babcf18b6574f64f946f0cfc39a0d
#
_cell.length_a   1.000
_cell.length_b   1.000
_cell.length_c   1.000
_cell.angle_alpha   90.00
_cell.angle_beta   90.00
_cell.angle_gamma   90.00
#
_symmetry.space_group_name_H-M   'P 1'
#
loop_
_entity.id
_entity.type
_entity.pdbx_description
1 polymer ?
#
loop_
_entity_poly.entity_id
_entity_poly.type
_entity_poly.pdbx_seq_one_letter_code
_entity_poly.pdbx_strand_id
1 'polypeptide(L)'
;VRSGMTILIFVGLAVLIVLLGAITYVRYGQPLAEDDFAARANDACIAMRGSGSGVDLTRAPTRGALERARNARLEALSEIRALDQPERGAEPVARFLSAFGETNASILRLESAIGSGGKVAPARRSLLRDVRDERELAAEASIPACGGLAIG
;
A
#
# COMPACT_ATOMS: atom_id res chain seq x y z
N VAL A 1 -31.17 -52.18 3.70
CA VAL A 1 -30.17 -51.72 4.69
C VAL A 1 -29.01 -50.93 4.01
N ARG A 2 -28.64 -51.17 2.74
CA ARG A 2 -27.56 -50.47 2.03
C ARG A 2 -27.90 -49.00 1.67
N SER A 3 -29.17 -48.63 1.45
CA SER A 3 -29.56 -47.30 1.00
C SER A 3 -29.43 -46.20 2.09
N GLY A 4 -29.61 -46.55 3.35
CA GLY A 4 -29.52 -45.57 4.47
C GLY A 4 -28.10 -45.13 4.77
N MET A 5 -27.13 -46.02 4.60
CA MET A 5 -25.70 -45.70 4.86
C MET A 5 -25.13 -44.77 3.81
N THR A 6 -25.57 -44.88 2.55
CA THR A 6 -25.13 -43.99 1.45
C THR A 6 -25.66 -42.59 1.65
N ILE A 7 -26.91 -42.43 2.08
CA ILE A 7 -27.52 -41.14 2.37
C ILE A 7 -26.79 -40.41 3.53
N LEU A 8 -26.46 -41.15 4.59
CA LEU A 8 -25.71 -40.58 5.72
C LEU A 8 -24.31 -40.08 5.33
N ILE A 9 -23.63 -40.76 4.42
CA ILE A 9 -22.30 -40.34 3.92
C ILE A 9 -22.42 -39.04 3.10
N PHE A 10 -23.43 -38.92 2.21
CA PHE A 10 -23.63 -37.73 1.42
C PHE A 10 -24.03 -36.49 2.28
N VAL A 11 -24.89 -36.71 3.28
CA VAL A 11 -25.26 -35.63 4.21
C VAL A 11 -24.05 -35.18 5.04
N GLY A 12 -23.25 -36.11 5.55
CA GLY A 12 -22.02 -35.78 6.28
C GLY A 12 -21.01 -35.00 5.44
N LEU A 13 -20.83 -35.41 4.16
CA LEU A 13 -19.93 -34.70 3.25
C LEU A 13 -20.42 -33.30 2.91
N ALA A 14 -21.71 -33.11 2.69
CA ALA A 14 -22.31 -31.81 2.44
C ALA A 14 -22.15 -30.84 3.63
N VAL A 15 -22.39 -31.33 4.85
CA VAL A 15 -22.19 -30.54 6.09
C VAL A 15 -20.72 -30.18 6.24
N LEU A 16 -19.78 -31.09 5.95
CA LEU A 16 -18.36 -30.82 6.04
C LEU A 16 -17.93 -29.72 5.04
N ILE A 17 -18.43 -29.77 3.81
CA ILE A 17 -18.13 -28.77 2.77
C ILE A 17 -18.67 -27.39 3.18
N VAL A 18 -19.89 -27.34 3.72
CA VAL A 18 -20.49 -26.08 4.21
C VAL A 18 -19.71 -25.52 5.39
N LEU A 19 -19.30 -26.36 6.34
CA LEU A 19 -18.48 -25.94 7.49
C LEU A 19 -17.10 -25.45 7.06
N LEU A 20 -16.42 -26.16 6.14
CA LEU A 20 -15.14 -25.71 5.60
C LEU A 20 -15.28 -24.43 4.81
N GLY A 21 -16.34 -24.28 4.01
CA GLY A 21 -16.64 -23.04 3.29
C GLY A 21 -16.93 -21.85 4.23
N ALA A 22 -17.68 -22.10 5.31
CA ALA A 22 -17.95 -21.08 6.32
C ALA A 22 -16.69 -20.67 7.10
N ILE A 23 -15.83 -21.62 7.47
CA ILE A 23 -14.56 -21.36 8.16
C ILE A 23 -13.61 -20.57 7.26
N THR A 24 -13.50 -20.92 5.98
CA THR A 24 -12.67 -20.16 5.03
C THR A 24 -13.23 -18.76 4.78
N TYR A 25 -14.54 -18.62 4.64
CA TYR A 25 -15.18 -17.32 4.48
C TYR A 25 -14.96 -16.40 5.70
N VAL A 26 -15.15 -16.93 6.93
CA VAL A 26 -14.91 -16.17 8.17
C VAL A 26 -13.42 -15.81 8.33
N ARG A 27 -12.51 -16.65 7.87
CA ARG A 27 -11.07 -16.45 8.06
C ARG A 27 -10.42 -15.57 6.98
N TYR A 28 -10.97 -15.55 5.76
CA TYR A 28 -10.41 -14.86 4.59
C TYR A 28 -11.32 -13.78 4.00
N GLY A 29 -12.57 -13.68 4.45
CA GLY A 29 -13.55 -12.75 3.91
C GLY A 29 -13.97 -11.63 4.86
N GLN A 30 -13.38 -11.54 6.06
CA GLN A 30 -13.65 -10.39 6.92
C GLN A 30 -12.70 -9.25 6.57
N PRO A 31 -13.23 -8.04 6.32
CA PRO A 31 -12.39 -6.86 6.17
C PRO A 31 -11.54 -6.71 7.44
N LEU A 32 -10.28 -6.32 7.27
CA LEU A 32 -9.39 -6.05 8.38
C LEU A 32 -10.00 -4.97 9.27
N ALA A 33 -9.85 -5.11 10.59
CA ALA A 33 -10.11 -4.00 11.48
C ALA A 33 -9.22 -2.80 11.06
N GLU A 34 -9.70 -1.59 11.25
CA GLU A 34 -8.97 -0.37 10.86
C GLU A 34 -7.55 -0.36 11.46
N ASP A 35 -7.43 -0.76 12.72
CA ASP A 35 -6.14 -0.83 13.43
C ASP A 35 -5.20 -1.89 12.81
N ASP A 36 -5.72 -3.04 12.39
CA ASP A 36 -4.93 -4.11 11.76
C ASP A 36 -4.46 -3.70 10.36
N PHE A 37 -5.32 -3.03 9.58
CA PHE A 37 -4.93 -2.47 8.31
C PHE A 37 -3.83 -1.43 8.47
N ALA A 38 -4.02 -0.48 9.40
CA ALA A 38 -3.06 0.58 9.68
C ALA A 38 -1.71 0.02 10.14
N ALA A 39 -1.70 -1.00 11.01
CA ALA A 39 -0.48 -1.66 11.46
C ALA A 39 0.27 -2.28 10.29
N ARG A 40 -0.38 -3.08 9.45
CA ARG A 40 0.24 -3.75 8.30
C ARG A 40 0.72 -2.76 7.24
N ALA A 41 -0.06 -1.71 6.96
CA ALA A 41 0.34 -0.66 6.03
C ALA A 41 1.56 0.12 6.53
N ASN A 42 1.61 0.44 7.84
CA ASN A 42 2.78 1.05 8.45
C ASN A 42 4.01 0.14 8.37
N ASP A 43 3.88 -1.16 8.60
CA ASP A 43 4.99 -2.12 8.49
C ASP A 43 5.57 -2.16 7.07
N ALA A 44 4.73 -2.20 6.03
CA ALA A 44 5.17 -2.12 4.64
C ALA A 44 5.96 -0.83 4.37
N CYS A 45 5.52 0.30 4.90
CA CYS A 45 6.20 1.58 4.71
C CYS A 45 7.48 1.69 5.56
N ILE A 46 7.55 1.08 6.72
CA ILE A 46 8.78 0.98 7.52
C ILE A 46 9.82 0.15 6.76
N ALA A 47 9.43 -0.99 6.18
CA ALA A 47 10.30 -1.81 5.35
C ALA A 47 10.81 -1.02 4.13
N MET A 48 9.92 -0.28 3.44
CA MET A 48 10.29 0.61 2.34
C MET A 48 11.37 1.62 2.76
N ARG A 49 11.23 2.26 3.92
CA ARG A 49 12.22 3.23 4.44
C ARG A 49 13.54 2.56 4.80
N GLY A 50 13.50 1.35 5.34
CA GLY A 50 14.68 0.56 5.70
C GLY A 50 15.50 0.06 4.52
N SER A 51 14.92 0.05 3.30
CA SER A 51 15.60 -0.42 2.08
C SER A 51 16.63 0.55 1.49
N GLY A 52 16.97 1.64 2.18
CA GLY A 52 17.91 2.66 1.68
C GLY A 52 17.34 3.51 0.55
N SER A 53 16.03 3.59 0.45
CA SER A 53 15.28 4.36 -0.56
C SER A 53 15.16 5.86 -0.22
N GLY A 54 15.85 6.34 0.81
CA GLY A 54 15.85 7.74 1.21
C GLY A 54 16.40 8.66 0.11
N VAL A 55 15.70 9.76 -0.14
CA VAL A 55 16.12 10.80 -1.09
C VAL A 55 16.20 12.14 -0.37
N ASP A 56 17.38 12.73 -0.37
CA ASP A 56 17.57 14.09 0.13
C ASP A 56 17.08 15.11 -0.93
N LEU A 57 15.89 15.62 -0.73
CA LEU A 57 15.33 16.66 -1.59
C LEU A 57 15.83 18.07 -1.24
N THR A 58 16.64 18.25 -0.20
CA THR A 58 17.30 19.55 0.10
C THR A 58 18.46 19.78 -0.86
N ARG A 59 19.07 18.72 -1.35
CA ARG A 59 20.10 18.70 -2.39
C ARG A 59 19.51 18.28 -3.74
N ALA A 60 20.28 18.44 -4.81
CA ALA A 60 19.89 17.91 -6.10
C ALA A 60 19.99 16.37 -6.08
N PRO A 61 18.87 15.63 -6.11
CA PRO A 61 18.92 14.18 -6.07
C PRO A 61 19.50 13.63 -7.37
N THR A 62 20.19 12.50 -7.30
CA THR A 62 20.60 11.78 -8.50
C THR A 62 19.42 10.99 -9.08
N ARG A 63 19.42 10.78 -10.39
CA ARG A 63 18.43 9.96 -11.06
C ARG A 63 18.31 8.57 -10.44
N GLY A 64 19.46 7.91 -10.15
CA GLY A 64 19.46 6.58 -9.55
C GLY A 64 18.91 6.54 -8.12
N ALA A 65 19.02 7.62 -7.33
CA ALA A 65 18.38 7.70 -6.02
C ALA A 65 16.86 7.80 -6.15
N LEU A 66 16.36 8.61 -7.07
CA LEU A 66 14.92 8.74 -7.35
C LEU A 66 14.33 7.42 -7.86
N GLU A 67 15.01 6.73 -8.76
CA GLU A 67 14.59 5.42 -9.29
C GLU A 67 14.48 4.36 -8.17
N ARG A 68 15.46 4.27 -7.28
CA ARG A 68 15.39 3.36 -6.13
C ARG A 68 14.23 3.71 -5.21
N ALA A 69 14.05 4.99 -4.88
CA ALA A 69 12.94 5.45 -4.05
C ALA A 69 11.58 5.10 -4.69
N ARG A 70 11.43 5.36 -5.98
CA ARG A 70 10.20 5.04 -6.72
C ARG A 70 9.91 3.54 -6.72
N ASN A 71 10.91 2.70 -6.96
CA ASN A 71 10.74 1.25 -7.00
C ASN A 71 10.33 0.71 -5.62
N ALA A 72 11.00 1.13 -4.54
CA ALA A 72 10.64 0.74 -3.18
C ALA A 72 9.21 1.21 -2.80
N ARG A 73 8.80 2.39 -3.25
CA ARG A 73 7.44 2.89 -3.05
C ARG A 73 6.39 2.10 -3.84
N LEU A 74 6.70 1.69 -5.07
CA LEU A 74 5.79 0.85 -5.87
C LEU A 74 5.58 -0.53 -5.23
N GLU A 75 6.62 -1.11 -4.64
CA GLU A 75 6.54 -2.36 -3.88
C GLU A 75 5.63 -2.18 -2.66
N ALA A 76 5.88 -1.19 -1.81
CA ALA A 76 5.04 -0.90 -0.65
C ALA A 76 3.57 -0.61 -1.05
N LEU A 77 3.34 0.13 -2.15
CA LEU A 77 2.00 0.38 -2.67
C LEU A 77 1.30 -0.91 -3.09
N SER A 78 2.03 -1.83 -3.71
CA SER A 78 1.51 -3.15 -4.10
C SER A 78 1.11 -3.96 -2.88
N GLU A 79 1.93 -3.99 -1.83
CA GLU A 79 1.65 -4.66 -0.57
C GLU A 79 0.41 -4.09 0.11
N ILE A 80 0.32 -2.75 0.24
CA ILE A 80 -0.82 -2.08 0.87
C ILE A 80 -2.12 -2.34 0.09
N ARG A 81 -2.06 -2.33 -1.25
CA ARG A 81 -3.24 -2.63 -2.09
C ARG A 81 -3.68 -4.10 -2.02
N ALA A 82 -2.79 -5.00 -1.66
CA ALA A 82 -3.10 -6.42 -1.46
C ALA A 82 -3.77 -6.69 -0.10
N LEU A 83 -3.73 -5.73 0.83
CA LEU A 83 -4.46 -5.83 2.10
C LEU A 83 -5.96 -5.64 1.87
N ASP A 84 -6.77 -6.40 2.61
CA ASP A 84 -8.22 -6.18 2.64
C ASP A 84 -8.49 -4.77 3.20
N GLN A 85 -9.25 -3.98 2.43
CA GLN A 85 -9.55 -2.61 2.81
C GLN A 85 -10.46 -2.59 4.05
N PRO A 86 -10.23 -1.69 5.02
CA PRO A 86 -11.09 -1.61 6.21
C PRO A 86 -12.46 -1.07 5.81
N GLU A 87 -13.54 -1.58 6.44
CA GLU A 87 -14.88 -1.04 6.24
C GLU A 87 -14.98 0.41 6.74
N ARG A 88 -14.37 0.67 7.90
CA ARG A 88 -14.26 2.02 8.46
C ARG A 88 -12.90 2.61 8.09
N GLY A 89 -12.89 3.87 7.69
CA GLY A 89 -11.64 4.52 7.26
C GLY A 89 -11.27 4.25 5.80
N ALA A 90 -12.13 3.60 5.01
CA ALA A 90 -11.86 3.33 3.59
C ALA A 90 -11.63 4.62 2.77
N GLU A 91 -12.38 5.69 3.05
CA GLU A 91 -12.23 6.96 2.33
C GLU A 91 -10.88 7.66 2.59
N PRO A 92 -10.41 7.86 3.84
CA PRO A 92 -9.05 8.34 4.10
C PRO A 92 -7.98 7.48 3.45
N VAL A 93 -8.09 6.16 3.51
CA VAL A 93 -7.16 5.23 2.86
C VAL A 93 -7.15 5.41 1.35
N ALA A 94 -8.31 5.53 0.69
CA ALA A 94 -8.39 5.73 -0.75
C ALA A 94 -7.75 7.06 -1.17
N ARG A 95 -7.96 8.14 -0.42
CA ARG A 95 -7.32 9.45 -0.67
C ARG A 95 -5.80 9.35 -0.52
N PHE A 96 -5.34 8.69 0.54
CA PHE A 96 -3.91 8.44 0.73
C PHE A 96 -3.30 7.65 -0.45
N LEU A 97 -3.91 6.54 -0.87
CA LEU A 97 -3.42 5.72 -1.98
C LEU A 97 -3.34 6.51 -3.30
N SER A 98 -4.28 7.42 -3.54
CA SER A 98 -4.23 8.34 -4.68
C SER A 98 -3.04 9.28 -4.58
N ALA A 99 -2.85 9.96 -3.44
CA ALA A 99 -1.74 10.87 -3.22
C ALA A 99 -0.37 10.16 -3.29
N PHE A 100 -0.29 8.93 -2.79
CA PHE A 100 0.91 8.09 -2.91
C PHE A 100 1.27 7.80 -4.37
N GLY A 101 0.26 7.54 -5.20
CA GLY A 101 0.41 7.38 -6.66
C GLY A 101 0.87 8.68 -7.35
N GLU A 102 0.30 9.82 -6.97
CA GLU A 102 0.67 11.14 -7.49
C GLU A 102 2.12 11.52 -7.14
N THR A 103 2.55 11.23 -5.92
CA THR A 103 3.96 11.41 -5.51
C THR A 103 4.89 10.55 -6.37
N ASN A 104 4.54 9.29 -6.65
CA ASN A 104 5.33 8.44 -7.55
C ASN A 104 5.40 9.01 -8.98
N ALA A 105 4.32 9.56 -9.50
CA ALA A 105 4.33 10.23 -10.79
C ALA A 105 5.21 11.48 -10.78
N SER A 106 5.26 12.23 -9.68
CA SER A 106 6.12 13.39 -9.52
C SER A 106 7.60 13.01 -9.41
N ILE A 107 7.93 11.88 -8.78
CA ILE A 107 9.29 11.32 -8.79
C ILE A 107 9.72 11.04 -10.23
N LEU A 108 8.89 10.36 -11.01
CA LEU A 108 9.18 10.04 -12.40
C LEU A 108 9.36 11.30 -13.27
N ARG A 109 8.55 12.35 -13.04
CA ARG A 109 8.71 13.64 -13.72
C ARG A 109 10.06 14.29 -13.40
N LEU A 110 10.50 14.22 -12.14
CA LEU A 110 11.80 14.74 -11.73
C LEU A 110 12.95 13.92 -12.32
N GLU A 111 12.86 12.58 -12.30
CA GLU A 111 13.81 11.68 -13.00
C GLU A 111 13.97 12.05 -14.46
N SER A 112 12.85 12.24 -15.17
CA SER A 112 12.83 12.61 -16.59
C SER A 112 13.44 13.98 -16.81
N ALA A 113 13.15 14.97 -15.97
CA ALA A 113 13.71 16.31 -16.08
C ALA A 113 15.25 16.31 -15.90
N ILE A 114 15.77 15.52 -14.95
CA ILE A 114 17.21 15.34 -14.74
C ILE A 114 17.84 14.66 -15.96
N GLY A 115 17.23 13.59 -16.48
CA GLY A 115 17.77 12.80 -17.58
C GLY A 115 17.80 13.56 -18.93
N SER A 116 16.84 14.47 -19.15
CA SER A 116 16.74 15.26 -20.39
C SER A 116 17.38 16.64 -20.34
N GLY A 117 17.99 17.02 -19.19
CA GLY A 117 18.47 18.40 -18.99
C GLY A 117 17.34 19.43 -18.94
N GLY A 118 16.12 18.98 -18.59
CA GLY A 118 14.91 19.80 -18.57
C GLY A 118 14.77 20.70 -17.34
N LYS A 119 13.55 21.18 -17.10
CA LYS A 119 13.23 22.10 -15.99
C LYS A 119 13.15 21.36 -14.65
N VAL A 120 14.30 21.09 -14.02
CA VAL A 120 14.42 20.36 -12.74
C VAL A 120 13.74 21.10 -11.58
N ALA A 121 13.91 22.43 -11.49
CA ALA A 121 13.40 23.21 -10.36
C ALA A 121 11.86 23.17 -10.23
N PRO A 122 11.04 23.33 -11.27
CA PRO A 122 9.60 23.19 -11.15
C PRO A 122 9.17 21.75 -10.85
N ALA A 123 9.80 20.72 -11.43
CA ALA A 123 9.52 19.32 -11.14
C ALA A 123 9.79 18.99 -9.67
N ARG A 124 10.88 19.50 -9.10
CA ARG A 124 11.22 19.35 -7.68
C ARG A 124 10.21 20.05 -6.77
N ARG A 125 9.77 21.27 -7.11
CA ARG A 125 8.74 21.98 -6.33
C ARG A 125 7.40 21.22 -6.35
N SER A 126 7.02 20.63 -7.48
CA SER A 126 5.84 19.76 -7.55
C SER A 126 5.97 18.57 -6.61
N LEU A 127 7.07 17.84 -6.68
CA LEU A 127 7.32 16.69 -5.80
C LEU A 127 7.26 17.06 -4.32
N LEU A 128 7.84 18.21 -3.92
CA LEU A 128 7.80 18.66 -2.53
C LEU A 128 6.38 18.96 -2.03
N ARG A 129 5.49 19.48 -2.90
CA ARG A 129 4.08 19.68 -2.55
C ARG A 129 3.39 18.32 -2.38
N ASP A 130 3.52 17.43 -3.35
CA ASP A 130 2.86 16.13 -3.35
C ASP A 130 3.29 15.28 -2.14
N VAL A 131 4.58 15.34 -1.75
CA VAL A 131 5.11 14.71 -0.53
C VAL A 131 4.47 15.27 0.75
N ARG A 132 4.18 16.58 0.80
CA ARG A 132 3.50 17.19 1.94
C ARG A 132 2.07 16.71 2.03
N ASP A 133 1.34 16.79 0.91
CA ASP A 133 -0.08 16.41 0.85
C ASP A 133 -0.25 14.92 1.18
N GLU A 134 0.64 14.07 0.68
CA GLU A 134 0.69 12.65 1.02
C GLU A 134 0.90 12.42 2.52
N ARG A 135 1.77 13.20 3.15
CA ARG A 135 2.04 13.07 4.60
C ARG A 135 0.81 13.40 5.43
N GLU A 136 0.07 14.44 5.06
CA GLU A 136 -1.17 14.83 5.73
C GLU A 136 -2.22 13.74 5.59
N LEU A 137 -2.42 13.21 4.39
CA LEU A 137 -3.37 12.13 4.11
C LEU A 137 -2.98 10.79 4.76
N ALA A 138 -1.68 10.49 4.86
CA ALA A 138 -1.20 9.32 5.59
C ALA A 138 -1.53 9.40 7.09
N ALA A 139 -1.42 10.59 7.68
CA ALA A 139 -1.80 10.81 9.08
C ALA A 139 -3.31 10.67 9.27
N GLU A 140 -4.14 11.21 8.37
CA GLU A 140 -5.59 11.05 8.40
C GLU A 140 -6.02 9.57 8.27
N ALA A 141 -5.29 8.78 7.49
CA ALA A 141 -5.54 7.35 7.31
C ALA A 141 -4.94 6.47 8.42
N SER A 142 -4.37 7.05 9.48
CA SER A 142 -3.70 6.34 10.59
C SER A 142 -2.47 5.52 10.17
N ILE A 143 -1.84 5.88 9.05
CA ILE A 143 -0.64 5.22 8.50
C ILE A 143 0.55 6.19 8.35
N PRO A 144 0.95 6.89 9.41
CA PRO A 144 1.95 7.98 9.33
C PRO A 144 3.32 7.51 8.85
N ALA A 145 3.67 6.22 9.00
CA ALA A 145 4.91 5.68 8.47
C ALA A 145 4.97 5.73 6.94
N CYS A 146 3.84 5.82 6.25
CA CYS A 146 3.77 5.95 4.80
C CYS A 146 3.91 7.40 4.30
N GLY A 147 3.80 8.38 5.18
CA GLY A 147 3.82 9.80 4.80
C GLY A 147 5.20 10.28 4.36
N GLY A 148 5.32 10.56 3.08
CA GLY A 148 6.47 11.22 2.50
C GLY A 148 7.63 10.32 2.08
N LEU A 149 8.59 10.92 1.40
CA LEU A 149 9.87 10.30 1.09
C LEU A 149 10.72 10.21 2.37
N ALA A 150 11.42 9.10 2.57
CA ALA A 150 12.46 9.04 3.58
C ALA A 150 13.50 10.12 3.26
N ILE A 151 13.63 11.11 4.12
CA ILE A 151 14.66 12.12 4.03
C ILE A 151 15.87 11.51 4.75
N GLY A 152 16.88 11.14 3.96
CA GLY A 152 18.16 10.64 4.49
C GLY A 152 19.00 11.77 5.07
#